data_d36b1332d4d71ef4b56e5a4aae557524
#
_entry.id   d36b1332d4d71ef4b56e5a4aae557524
#
_cell.length_a   1.000
_cell.length_b   1.000
_cell.length_c   1.000
_cell.angle_alpha   90.00
_cell.angle_beta   90.00
_cell.angle_gamma   90.00
#
_symmetry.space_group_name_H-M   'P 1'
#
loop_
_entity.id
_entity.type
_entity.pdbx_description
1 polymer ?
#
loop_
_entity_poly.entity_id
_entity_poly.type
_entity_poly.pdbx_seq_one_letter_code
_entity_poly.pdbx_strand_id
1 'polypeptide(L)'
;IGVASPAGAAEPVDAEPPTPTNAQAGLTSIPVPGEAMRRRAFDALGRRGRFPEIEARVKADKAAATERLAAEHDAMQARLYQALGLALPDDPAMPEPSPTAASKAWVPLIFASSSMPIPTLRTYVAQLEKAGGVIAFRGVPGGLSRIGPMAKLSAQILRLDPGCEGPACAMRNVQIVVDPILFRQHGVTRVPAFAMVPGDPTLPYCERDEESGPRASHIVYGDAALSGLIEEY
;
A
#
# COMPACT_ATOMS: atom_id res chain seq x y z
N ILE A 1 -49.30 -11.77 51.19
CA ILE A 1 -48.21 -11.09 51.93
C ILE A 1 -47.21 -10.62 50.88
N GLY A 2 -47.34 -9.33 50.50
CA GLY A 2 -46.47 -8.70 49.54
C GLY A 2 -45.23 -8.12 50.21
N VAL A 3 -44.11 -8.12 49.49
CA VAL A 3 -42.98 -7.27 49.80
C VAL A 3 -42.54 -6.61 48.49
N ALA A 4 -42.79 -5.31 48.40
CA ALA A 4 -42.27 -4.45 47.36
C ALA A 4 -40.83 -4.05 47.69
N SER A 5 -39.93 -4.15 46.72
CA SER A 5 -38.58 -3.53 46.75
C SER A 5 -38.60 -2.23 45.95
N PRO A 6 -38.02 -1.15 46.47
CA PRO A 6 -37.95 0.11 45.74
C PRO A 6 -36.81 0.12 44.75
N ALA A 7 -37.09 0.61 43.55
CA ALA A 7 -36.12 0.95 42.53
C ALA A 7 -35.32 2.19 42.99
N GLY A 8 -34.00 2.02 43.17
CA GLY A 8 -33.05 3.12 43.31
C GLY A 8 -32.71 3.71 41.95
N ALA A 9 -33.14 4.95 41.73
CA ALA A 9 -32.68 5.76 40.61
C ALA A 9 -31.23 6.17 40.86
N ALA A 10 -30.34 5.78 39.95
CA ALA A 10 -28.98 6.31 39.92
C ALA A 10 -28.99 7.67 39.22
N GLU A 11 -28.57 8.70 39.93
CA GLU A 11 -28.34 10.05 39.40
C GLU A 11 -27.18 10.01 38.38
N PRO A 12 -27.28 10.82 37.31
CA PRO A 12 -26.16 10.96 36.37
C PRO A 12 -25.03 11.75 37.05
N VAL A 13 -23.88 11.14 37.19
CA VAL A 13 -22.64 11.82 37.60
C VAL A 13 -22.16 12.64 36.40
N ASP A 14 -22.34 13.98 36.52
CA ASP A 14 -21.69 14.93 35.61
C ASP A 14 -20.16 14.78 35.74
N ALA A 15 -19.57 14.07 34.80
CA ALA A 15 -18.11 13.98 34.66
C ALA A 15 -17.62 15.29 34.04
N GLU A 16 -17.08 16.15 34.87
CA GLU A 16 -16.35 17.36 34.50
C GLU A 16 -15.21 16.98 33.53
N PRO A 17 -15.05 17.67 32.38
CA PRO A 17 -13.98 17.33 31.42
C PRO A 17 -12.61 17.54 32.09
N PRO A 18 -11.63 16.65 31.83
CA PRO A 18 -10.31 16.78 32.46
C PRO A 18 -9.66 18.09 32.05
N THR A 19 -9.26 18.85 33.04
CA THR A 19 -8.46 20.07 32.91
C THR A 19 -7.18 19.73 32.09
N PRO A 20 -6.81 20.55 31.10
CA PRO A 20 -5.62 20.28 30.30
C PRO A 20 -4.39 20.24 31.18
N THR A 21 -3.74 19.07 31.19
CA THR A 21 -2.52 18.83 31.95
C THR A 21 -1.41 19.78 31.48
N ASN A 22 -0.61 20.26 32.39
CA ASN A 22 0.49 21.24 32.26
C ASN A 22 1.51 20.91 31.11
N ALA A 23 1.45 19.75 30.49
CA ALA A 23 2.27 19.36 29.35
C ALA A 23 1.95 20.15 28.06
N GLN A 24 0.74 20.70 27.92
CA GLN A 24 0.37 21.53 26.76
C GLN A 24 0.78 23.00 26.91
N ALA A 25 0.98 23.46 28.12
CA ALA A 25 1.46 24.83 28.36
C ALA A 25 2.93 25.04 27.95
N GLY A 26 3.73 23.97 27.90
CA GLY A 26 5.14 24.03 27.47
C GLY A 26 5.36 24.19 25.97
N LEU A 27 4.37 23.78 25.14
CA LEU A 27 4.49 23.84 23.68
C LEU A 27 4.17 25.24 23.09
N THR A 28 3.45 26.06 23.83
CA THR A 28 3.09 27.42 23.40
C THR A 28 4.23 28.43 23.59
N SER A 29 5.32 28.05 24.27
CA SER A 29 6.46 28.92 24.55
C SER A 29 7.66 28.72 23.61
N ILE A 30 7.55 27.85 22.59
CA ILE A 30 8.61 27.72 21.61
C ILE A 30 8.61 28.97 20.72
N PRO A 31 9.66 29.81 20.78
CA PRO A 31 9.70 31.02 19.97
C PRO A 31 9.67 30.65 18.50
N VAL A 32 8.67 31.13 17.78
CA VAL A 32 8.60 30.93 16.33
C VAL A 32 9.80 31.66 15.70
N PRO A 33 10.69 30.97 14.99
CA PRO A 33 11.86 31.59 14.41
C PRO A 33 11.44 32.68 13.43
N GLY A 34 12.06 33.84 13.56
CA GLY A 34 11.82 35.01 12.70
C GLY A 34 12.05 34.67 11.23
N GLU A 35 11.46 35.46 10.33
CA GLU A 35 11.49 35.21 8.89
C GLU A 35 12.92 35.13 8.32
N ALA A 36 13.83 35.98 8.82
CA ALA A 36 15.25 35.97 8.46
C ALA A 36 15.94 34.66 8.86
N MET A 37 15.58 34.07 9.98
CA MET A 37 16.14 32.79 10.44
C MET A 37 15.59 31.65 9.60
N ARG A 38 14.28 31.66 9.27
CA ARG A 38 13.66 30.70 8.35
C ARG A 38 14.32 30.72 6.97
N ARG A 39 14.52 31.91 6.38
CA ARG A 39 15.22 32.04 5.09
C ARG A 39 16.63 31.48 5.15
N ARG A 40 17.42 31.80 6.20
CA ARG A 40 18.78 31.25 6.39
C ARG A 40 18.75 29.69 6.51
N ALA A 41 17.76 29.14 7.18
CA ALA A 41 17.61 27.68 7.30
C ALA A 41 17.26 27.04 5.95
N PHE A 42 16.37 27.64 5.17
CA PHE A 42 16.07 27.19 3.81
C PHE A 42 17.27 27.32 2.86
N ASP A 43 18.01 28.40 2.92
CA ASP A 43 19.23 28.61 2.14
C ASP A 43 20.33 27.61 2.53
N ALA A 44 20.41 27.24 3.82
CA ALA A 44 21.35 26.26 4.29
C ALA A 44 20.93 24.82 3.84
N LEU A 45 19.64 24.52 3.77
CA LEU A 45 19.11 23.28 3.21
C LEU A 45 19.36 23.17 1.69
N GLY A 46 19.19 24.29 0.96
CA GLY A 46 19.48 24.37 -0.47
C GLY A 46 20.98 24.26 -0.80
N ARG A 47 21.85 24.61 0.15
CA ARG A 47 23.32 24.47 0.05
C ARG A 47 23.82 23.11 0.53
N ARG A 48 22.95 22.11 0.71
CA ARG A 48 23.41 20.74 0.94
C ARG A 48 24.27 20.32 -0.25
N GLY A 49 25.58 20.60 -0.13
CA GLY A 49 26.56 20.16 -1.08
C GLY A 49 26.41 18.66 -1.25
N ARG A 50 26.40 18.18 -2.48
CA ARG A 50 26.58 16.76 -2.76
C ARG A 50 27.87 16.36 -2.06
N PHE A 51 27.80 15.41 -1.19
CA PHE A 51 28.95 14.83 -0.53
C PHE A 51 29.36 13.57 -1.32
N PRO A 52 30.23 13.71 -2.34
CA PRO A 52 30.55 12.60 -3.24
C PRO A 52 31.15 11.39 -2.48
N GLU A 53 31.86 11.65 -1.38
CA GLU A 53 32.39 10.58 -0.53
C GLU A 53 31.30 9.80 0.20
N ILE A 54 30.24 10.48 0.67
CA ILE A 54 29.09 9.83 1.31
C ILE A 54 28.29 9.07 0.26
N GLU A 55 28.04 9.66 -0.92
CA GLU A 55 27.35 8.97 -2.01
C GLU A 55 28.10 7.73 -2.48
N ALA A 56 29.41 7.82 -2.63
CA ALA A 56 30.25 6.67 -2.99
C ALA A 56 30.20 5.57 -1.93
N ARG A 57 30.24 5.94 -0.65
CA ARG A 57 30.15 4.98 0.46
C ARG A 57 28.79 4.30 0.52
N VAL A 58 27.70 5.06 0.41
CA VAL A 58 26.32 4.53 0.36
C VAL A 58 26.15 3.56 -0.81
N LYS A 59 26.71 3.91 -1.98
CA LYS A 59 26.65 3.03 -3.15
C LYS A 59 27.42 1.73 -2.92
N ALA A 60 28.60 1.80 -2.30
CA ALA A 60 29.40 0.62 -1.97
C ALA A 60 28.71 -0.27 -0.91
N ASP A 61 28.15 0.35 0.13
CA ASP A 61 27.44 -0.35 1.20
C ASP A 61 26.16 -1.02 0.66
N LYS A 62 25.44 -0.35 -0.26
CA LYS A 62 24.27 -0.91 -0.93
C LYS A 62 24.66 -2.12 -1.79
N ALA A 63 25.74 -2.05 -2.55
CA ALA A 63 26.22 -3.15 -3.35
C ALA A 63 26.62 -4.37 -2.50
N ALA A 64 27.36 -4.14 -1.43
CA ALA A 64 27.74 -5.19 -0.49
C ALA A 64 26.53 -5.83 0.23
N ALA A 65 25.53 -5.02 0.58
CA ALA A 65 24.29 -5.52 1.18
C ALA A 65 23.49 -6.39 0.19
N THR A 66 23.43 -5.97 -1.08
CA THR A 66 22.74 -6.73 -2.14
C THR A 66 23.41 -8.08 -2.37
N GLU A 67 24.74 -8.10 -2.41
CA GLU A 67 25.51 -9.34 -2.57
C GLU A 67 25.32 -10.30 -1.38
N ARG A 68 25.31 -9.80 -0.16
CA ARG A 68 25.01 -10.62 1.02
C ARG A 68 23.61 -11.21 1.00
N LEU A 69 22.58 -10.39 0.62
CA LEU A 69 21.22 -10.87 0.51
C LEU A 69 21.07 -11.94 -0.58
N ALA A 70 21.76 -11.81 -1.71
CA ALA A 70 21.77 -12.84 -2.75
C ALA A 70 22.38 -14.15 -2.21
N ALA A 71 23.53 -14.08 -1.55
CA ALA A 71 24.17 -15.27 -0.97
C ALA A 71 23.32 -15.94 0.13
N GLU A 72 22.63 -15.16 0.97
CA GLU A 72 21.73 -15.70 1.98
C GLU A 72 20.49 -16.36 1.35
N HIS A 73 19.96 -15.77 0.28
CA HIS A 73 18.84 -16.33 -0.47
C HIS A 73 19.23 -17.68 -1.09
N ASP A 74 20.37 -17.76 -1.73
CA ASP A 74 20.88 -19.00 -2.33
C ASP A 74 21.11 -20.09 -1.29
N ALA A 75 21.69 -19.72 -0.13
CA ALA A 75 21.87 -20.62 0.99
C ALA A 75 20.54 -21.13 1.56
N MET A 76 19.53 -20.26 1.62
CA MET A 76 18.18 -20.62 2.07
C MET A 76 17.51 -21.56 1.07
N GLN A 77 17.58 -21.27 -0.23
CA GLN A 77 17.07 -22.16 -1.26
C GLN A 77 17.73 -23.55 -1.20
N ALA A 78 19.05 -23.61 -1.11
CA ALA A 78 19.76 -24.87 -0.98
C ALA A 78 19.27 -25.71 0.22
N ARG A 79 19.04 -25.07 1.35
CA ARG A 79 18.48 -25.74 2.56
C ARG A 79 17.05 -26.25 2.33
N LEU A 80 16.21 -25.48 1.63
CA LEU A 80 14.85 -25.89 1.29
C LEU A 80 14.85 -27.09 0.35
N TYR A 81 15.65 -27.08 -0.72
CA TYR A 81 15.79 -28.22 -1.61
C TYR A 81 16.27 -29.47 -0.87
N GLN A 82 17.26 -29.34 0.00
CA GLN A 82 17.76 -30.41 0.83
C GLN A 82 16.69 -30.96 1.78
N ALA A 83 15.93 -30.08 2.44
CA ALA A 83 14.86 -30.47 3.37
C ALA A 83 13.70 -31.16 2.66
N LEU A 84 13.43 -30.82 1.40
CA LEU A 84 12.39 -31.41 0.56
C LEU A 84 12.87 -32.66 -0.20
N GLY A 85 14.15 -33.04 -0.08
CA GLY A 85 14.72 -34.16 -0.82
C GLY A 85 14.80 -33.95 -2.33
N LEU A 86 14.78 -32.68 -2.78
CA LEU A 86 14.88 -32.31 -4.17
C LEU A 86 16.36 -32.11 -4.54
N ALA A 87 16.75 -32.57 -5.73
CA ALA A 87 18.06 -32.27 -6.26
C ALA A 87 18.16 -30.77 -6.55
N LEU A 88 19.29 -30.15 -6.21
CA LEU A 88 19.60 -28.80 -6.68
C LEU A 88 19.64 -28.85 -8.20
N PRO A 89 19.04 -27.89 -8.91
CA PRO A 89 19.21 -27.78 -10.34
C PRO A 89 20.71 -27.61 -10.64
N ASP A 90 21.29 -28.52 -11.39
CA ASP A 90 22.72 -28.52 -11.78
C ASP A 90 23.08 -27.38 -12.75
N ASP A 91 22.14 -26.53 -13.08
CA ASP A 91 22.34 -25.42 -13.99
C ASP A 91 22.13 -24.08 -13.30
N PRO A 92 23.18 -23.22 -13.23
CA PRO A 92 23.04 -21.84 -12.78
C PRO A 92 22.28 -20.95 -13.79
N ALA A 93 21.69 -21.52 -14.82
CA ALA A 93 20.65 -20.86 -15.60
C ALA A 93 19.35 -20.85 -14.76
N MET A 94 19.38 -20.19 -13.58
CA MET A 94 18.18 -19.45 -13.25
C MET A 94 17.84 -18.66 -14.52
N PRO A 95 16.59 -18.79 -15.05
CA PRO A 95 16.12 -17.71 -15.89
C PRO A 95 16.41 -16.47 -15.05
N GLU A 96 17.35 -15.64 -15.49
CA GLU A 96 17.45 -14.28 -14.98
C GLU A 96 16.00 -13.86 -14.82
N PRO A 97 15.58 -13.34 -13.64
CA PRO A 97 14.22 -12.85 -13.50
C PRO A 97 14.02 -12.10 -14.77
N SER A 98 13.31 -12.74 -15.70
CA SER A 98 13.25 -12.28 -17.08
C SER A 98 12.95 -10.83 -16.90
N PRO A 99 13.80 -9.89 -17.37
CA PRO A 99 13.51 -8.52 -17.20
C PRO A 99 12.14 -8.42 -17.76
N THR A 100 11.19 -8.59 -16.86
CA THR A 100 9.84 -8.32 -17.20
C THR A 100 9.17 -9.34 -18.12
N ALA A 101 8.15 -9.85 -17.66
CA ALA A 101 6.94 -9.70 -18.46
C ALA A 101 7.01 -8.30 -19.07
N ALA A 102 7.36 -8.19 -20.35
CA ALA A 102 7.59 -6.98 -21.12
C ALA A 102 6.55 -5.98 -20.63
N SER A 103 7.01 -4.90 -20.01
CA SER A 103 6.16 -3.99 -19.26
C SER A 103 4.91 -3.80 -20.09
N LYS A 104 3.77 -4.35 -19.61
CA LYS A 104 2.52 -4.22 -20.36
C LYS A 104 2.42 -2.75 -20.64
N ALA A 105 2.39 -2.36 -21.92
CA ALA A 105 2.42 -0.94 -22.27
C ALA A 105 1.36 -0.18 -21.46
N TRP A 106 0.26 -0.89 -21.11
CA TRP A 106 -0.88 -0.37 -20.37
C TRP A 106 -1.45 -1.44 -19.43
N VAL A 107 -1.69 -1.09 -18.18
CA VAL A 107 -2.25 -1.99 -17.16
C VAL A 107 -3.61 -1.46 -16.71
N PRO A 108 -4.67 -2.29 -16.74
CA PRO A 108 -5.98 -1.92 -16.19
C PRO A 108 -5.86 -1.72 -14.68
N LEU A 109 -6.22 -0.54 -14.21
CA LEU A 109 -6.18 -0.18 -12.79
C LEU A 109 -7.56 0.27 -12.32
N ILE A 110 -8.08 -0.40 -11.28
CA ILE A 110 -9.30 0.03 -10.59
C ILE A 110 -8.90 0.69 -9.28
N PHE A 111 -9.32 1.93 -9.10
CA PHE A 111 -9.25 2.65 -7.85
C PHE A 111 -10.49 2.35 -7.02
N ALA A 112 -10.29 1.82 -5.82
CA ALA A 112 -11.35 1.36 -4.94
C ALA A 112 -11.22 1.91 -3.52
N SER A 113 -12.28 1.74 -2.73
CA SER A 113 -12.29 2.04 -1.30
C SER A 113 -12.63 0.80 -0.49
N SER A 114 -12.05 0.69 0.68
CA SER A 114 -12.41 -0.36 1.66
C SER A 114 -13.83 -0.25 2.19
N SER A 115 -14.52 0.87 1.94
CA SER A 115 -15.94 1.09 2.27
C SER A 115 -16.90 0.54 1.23
N MET A 116 -16.40 0.10 0.06
CA MET A 116 -17.25 -0.48 -0.97
C MET A 116 -17.74 -1.87 -0.55
N PRO A 117 -18.93 -2.30 -1.03
CA PRO A 117 -19.45 -3.64 -0.75
C PRO A 117 -18.49 -4.74 -1.19
N ILE A 118 -18.27 -5.74 -0.35
CA ILE A 118 -17.39 -6.90 -0.67
C ILE A 118 -17.79 -7.59 -1.97
N PRO A 119 -19.10 -7.84 -2.27
CA PRO A 119 -19.48 -8.45 -3.56
C PRO A 119 -19.00 -7.64 -4.77
N THR A 120 -19.12 -6.31 -4.72
CA THR A 120 -18.65 -5.41 -5.80
C THR A 120 -17.14 -5.51 -5.99
N LEU A 121 -16.38 -5.46 -4.88
CA LEU A 121 -14.92 -5.61 -4.92
C LEU A 121 -14.52 -6.98 -5.48
N ARG A 122 -15.21 -8.06 -5.11
CA ARG A 122 -14.97 -9.40 -5.66
C ARG A 122 -15.25 -9.49 -7.15
N THR A 123 -16.28 -8.81 -7.62
CA THR A 123 -16.61 -8.73 -9.06
C THR A 123 -15.47 -8.05 -9.83
N TYR A 124 -14.96 -6.92 -9.33
CA TYR A 124 -13.82 -6.24 -9.95
C TYR A 124 -12.57 -7.10 -9.96
N VAL A 125 -12.25 -7.74 -8.83
CA VAL A 125 -11.07 -8.62 -8.74
C VAL A 125 -11.18 -9.80 -9.73
N ALA A 126 -12.37 -10.39 -9.88
CA ALA A 126 -12.59 -11.47 -10.85
C ALA A 126 -12.40 -11.02 -12.31
N GLN A 127 -12.73 -9.79 -12.63
CA GLN A 127 -12.55 -9.21 -13.96
C GLN A 127 -11.09 -8.79 -14.18
N LEU A 128 -10.44 -8.19 -13.16
CA LEU A 128 -9.03 -7.80 -13.21
C LEU A 128 -8.11 -9.02 -13.36
N GLU A 129 -8.45 -10.16 -12.74
CA GLU A 129 -7.70 -11.41 -12.92
C GLU A 129 -7.62 -11.82 -14.40
N LYS A 130 -8.73 -11.72 -15.12
CA LYS A 130 -8.80 -12.04 -16.56
C LYS A 130 -8.06 -11.02 -17.43
N ALA A 131 -8.12 -9.74 -17.06
CA ALA A 131 -7.47 -8.66 -17.78
C ALA A 131 -6.00 -8.46 -17.40
N GLY A 132 -5.51 -9.14 -16.35
CA GLY A 132 -4.19 -8.94 -15.78
C GLY A 132 -4.00 -7.53 -15.22
N GLY A 133 -5.02 -7.02 -14.58
CA GLY A 133 -5.04 -5.70 -13.97
C GLY A 133 -4.76 -5.71 -12.47
N VAL A 134 -4.82 -4.52 -11.89
CA VAL A 134 -4.49 -4.23 -10.48
C VAL A 134 -5.64 -3.49 -9.81
N ILE A 135 -5.84 -3.71 -8.51
CA ILE A 135 -6.77 -2.92 -7.70
C ILE A 135 -5.99 -2.07 -6.70
N ALA A 136 -6.27 -0.77 -6.66
CA ALA A 136 -5.63 0.18 -5.78
C ALA A 136 -6.58 0.72 -4.73
N PHE A 137 -6.11 0.77 -3.48
CA PHE A 137 -6.78 1.41 -2.37
C PHE A 137 -5.99 2.66 -1.95
N ARG A 138 -6.71 3.72 -1.60
CA ARG A 138 -6.08 4.97 -1.12
C ARG A 138 -5.43 4.83 0.25
N GLY A 139 -5.90 3.88 1.04
CA GLY A 139 -5.42 3.65 2.40
C GLY A 139 -5.97 2.36 2.98
N VAL A 140 -5.54 2.03 4.19
CA VAL A 140 -5.94 0.83 4.92
C VAL A 140 -7.09 1.10 5.87
N PRO A 141 -8.07 0.19 5.99
CA PRO A 141 -9.13 0.33 6.97
C PRO A 141 -8.54 0.28 8.39
N GLY A 142 -8.89 1.27 9.20
CA GLY A 142 -8.36 1.41 10.57
C GLY A 142 -6.97 2.06 10.69
N GLY A 143 -6.41 2.58 9.58
CA GLY A 143 -5.13 3.28 9.55
C GLY A 143 -3.92 2.36 9.47
N LEU A 144 -2.75 2.95 9.20
CA LEU A 144 -1.48 2.24 8.96
C LEU A 144 -0.95 1.46 10.18
N SER A 145 -1.40 1.80 11.39
CA SER A 145 -1.01 1.09 12.61
C SER A 145 -1.65 -0.30 12.74
N ARG A 146 -2.62 -0.64 11.89
CA ARG A 146 -3.38 -1.90 11.95
C ARG A 146 -3.45 -2.58 10.61
N ILE A 147 -2.54 -3.52 10.36
CA ILE A 147 -2.52 -4.30 9.11
C ILE A 147 -3.64 -5.34 9.05
N GLY A 148 -4.07 -5.87 10.19
CA GLY A 148 -5.06 -6.95 10.27
C GLY A 148 -6.36 -6.70 9.48
N PRO A 149 -7.01 -5.54 9.60
CA PRO A 149 -8.21 -5.23 8.81
C PRO A 149 -7.99 -5.26 7.30
N MET A 150 -6.82 -4.80 6.82
CA MET A 150 -6.50 -4.86 5.39
C MET A 150 -6.24 -6.29 4.93
N ALA A 151 -5.50 -7.07 5.70
CA ALA A 151 -5.28 -8.50 5.40
C ALA A 151 -6.60 -9.27 5.33
N LYS A 152 -7.54 -8.99 6.25
CA LYS A 152 -8.88 -9.58 6.23
C LYS A 152 -9.66 -9.18 4.98
N LEU A 153 -9.65 -7.88 4.62
CA LEU A 153 -10.30 -7.38 3.41
C LEU A 153 -9.71 -8.05 2.16
N SER A 154 -8.38 -8.07 2.03
CA SER A 154 -7.68 -8.71 0.91
C SER A 154 -8.06 -10.19 0.79
N ALA A 155 -8.07 -10.92 1.90
CA ALA A 155 -8.51 -12.31 1.91
C ALA A 155 -9.95 -12.47 1.45
N GLN A 156 -10.87 -11.60 1.90
CA GLN A 156 -12.29 -11.67 1.53
C GLN A 156 -12.54 -11.41 0.05
N ILE A 157 -11.80 -10.48 -0.56
CA ILE A 157 -12.00 -10.13 -1.97
C ILE A 157 -11.24 -11.05 -2.94
N LEU A 158 -10.10 -11.62 -2.51
CA LEU A 158 -9.28 -12.49 -3.37
C LEU A 158 -9.69 -13.96 -3.34
N ARG A 159 -10.30 -14.46 -2.26
CA ARG A 159 -10.70 -15.87 -2.20
C ARG A 159 -11.61 -16.25 -3.35
N LEU A 160 -11.32 -17.39 -4.01
CA LEU A 160 -12.19 -17.95 -5.04
C LEU A 160 -13.54 -18.35 -4.44
N ASP A 161 -13.52 -19.10 -3.35
CA ASP A 161 -14.71 -19.49 -2.59
C ASP A 161 -14.91 -18.55 -1.40
N PRO A 162 -16.04 -17.82 -1.33
CA PRO A 162 -16.35 -16.93 -0.20
C PRO A 162 -16.48 -17.68 1.14
N GLY A 163 -16.90 -18.94 1.11
CA GLY A 163 -17.12 -19.79 2.30
C GLY A 163 -15.83 -20.45 2.82
N CYS A 164 -14.74 -20.40 2.06
CA CYS A 164 -13.48 -20.99 2.48
C CYS A 164 -12.83 -20.18 3.59
N GLU A 165 -12.39 -20.85 4.66
CA GLU A 165 -11.65 -20.26 5.77
C GLU A 165 -10.28 -20.91 5.94
N GLY A 166 -9.28 -20.09 6.33
CA GLY A 166 -7.92 -20.55 6.61
C GLY A 166 -6.90 -20.30 5.48
N PRO A 167 -5.65 -20.69 5.69
CA PRO A 167 -4.55 -20.39 4.79
C PRO A 167 -4.51 -21.24 3.52
N ALA A 168 -5.22 -22.37 3.49
CA ALA A 168 -5.27 -23.27 2.34
C ALA A 168 -6.29 -22.84 1.26
N CYS A 169 -7.00 -21.73 1.47
CA CYS A 169 -7.99 -21.23 0.51
C CYS A 169 -7.31 -20.77 -0.78
N ALA A 170 -7.85 -21.22 -1.92
CA ALA A 170 -7.41 -20.74 -3.22
C ALA A 170 -7.74 -19.24 -3.39
N MET A 171 -6.77 -18.50 -3.87
CA MET A 171 -6.83 -17.04 -4.04
C MET A 171 -6.72 -16.68 -5.52
N ARG A 172 -7.39 -15.59 -5.91
CA ARG A 172 -7.24 -15.01 -7.25
C ARG A 172 -5.87 -14.37 -7.39
N ASN A 173 -5.31 -14.48 -8.57
CA ASN A 173 -4.01 -13.88 -8.90
C ASN A 173 -4.20 -12.41 -9.35
N VAL A 174 -4.55 -11.54 -8.40
CA VAL A 174 -4.68 -10.09 -8.63
C VAL A 174 -3.89 -9.36 -7.57
N GLN A 175 -3.10 -8.38 -8.00
CA GLN A 175 -2.33 -7.57 -7.08
C GLN A 175 -3.20 -6.49 -6.45
N ILE A 176 -3.04 -6.32 -5.14
CA ILE A 176 -3.66 -5.25 -4.36
C ILE A 176 -2.57 -4.27 -3.96
N VAL A 177 -2.75 -3.02 -4.35
CA VAL A 177 -1.84 -1.93 -4.00
C VAL A 177 -2.55 -0.98 -3.04
N VAL A 178 -1.87 -0.58 -1.97
CA VAL A 178 -2.34 0.49 -1.08
C VAL A 178 -1.42 1.66 -1.24
N ASP A 179 -1.83 2.63 -2.04
CA ASP A 179 -0.97 3.74 -2.41
C ASP A 179 -1.76 5.04 -2.62
N PRO A 180 -1.70 5.98 -1.66
CA PRO A 180 -2.34 7.28 -1.80
C PRO A 180 -1.72 8.15 -2.89
N ILE A 181 -0.46 7.87 -3.29
CA ILE A 181 0.25 8.63 -4.31
C ILE A 181 -0.33 8.34 -5.69
N LEU A 182 -0.66 7.07 -6.00
CA LEU A 182 -1.36 6.72 -7.24
C LEU A 182 -2.63 7.54 -7.44
N PHE A 183 -3.43 7.71 -6.39
CA PHE A 183 -4.65 8.51 -6.45
C PHE A 183 -4.37 9.98 -6.76
N ARG A 184 -3.31 10.56 -6.19
CA ARG A 184 -2.90 11.94 -6.46
C ARG A 184 -2.30 12.10 -7.85
N GLN A 185 -1.43 11.19 -8.24
CA GLN A 185 -0.77 11.18 -9.54
C GLN A 185 -1.77 11.17 -10.69
N HIS A 186 -2.82 10.37 -10.56
CA HIS A 186 -3.87 10.26 -11.58
C HIS A 186 -5.07 11.20 -11.33
N GLY A 187 -5.05 12.01 -10.27
CA GLY A 187 -6.13 12.96 -9.97
C GLY A 187 -7.45 12.31 -9.56
N VAL A 188 -7.41 11.09 -8.99
CA VAL A 188 -8.62 10.36 -8.60
C VAL A 188 -9.21 10.93 -7.33
N THR A 189 -10.42 11.50 -7.43
CA THR A 189 -11.12 12.16 -6.31
C THR A 189 -12.24 11.34 -5.71
N ARG A 190 -12.82 10.41 -6.48
CA ARG A 190 -13.93 9.54 -6.08
C ARG A 190 -13.73 8.12 -6.62
N VAL A 191 -14.37 7.15 -6.01
CA VAL A 191 -14.30 5.73 -6.38
C VAL A 191 -15.71 5.13 -6.45
N PRO A 192 -15.93 4.09 -7.26
CA PRO A 192 -14.94 3.43 -8.10
C PRO A 192 -14.52 4.28 -9.30
N ALA A 193 -13.26 4.12 -9.69
CA ALA A 193 -12.70 4.75 -10.87
C ALA A 193 -11.79 3.77 -11.61
N PHE A 194 -11.73 3.88 -12.92
CA PHE A 194 -10.94 3.04 -13.78
C PHE A 194 -9.97 3.88 -14.61
N ALA A 195 -8.78 3.35 -14.85
CA ALA A 195 -7.82 3.90 -15.79
C ALA A 195 -6.95 2.81 -16.41
N MET A 196 -6.51 3.02 -17.62
CA MET A 196 -5.35 2.32 -18.18
C MET A 196 -4.10 3.10 -17.79
N VAL A 197 -3.21 2.47 -17.05
CA VAL A 197 -1.99 3.10 -16.55
C VAL A 197 -0.80 2.58 -17.34
N PRO A 198 0.04 3.47 -17.89
CA PRO A 198 1.25 3.02 -18.57
C PRO A 198 2.28 2.52 -17.55
N GLY A 199 2.98 1.46 -17.89
CA GLY A 199 3.98 0.84 -17.05
C GLY A 199 3.39 -0.07 -15.97
N ASP A 200 4.13 -0.25 -14.88
CA ASP A 200 3.75 -1.12 -13.76
C ASP A 200 3.29 -0.29 -12.55
N PRO A 201 1.98 -0.27 -12.24
CA PRO A 201 1.46 0.46 -11.09
C PRO A 201 1.82 -0.18 -9.73
N THR A 202 2.45 -1.36 -9.73
CA THR A 202 2.80 -2.08 -8.50
C THR A 202 4.21 -1.77 -7.99
N LEU A 203 5.01 -1.06 -8.80
CA LEU A 203 6.34 -0.61 -8.39
C LEU A 203 6.26 0.24 -7.12
N PRO A 204 7.22 0.09 -6.20
CA PRO A 204 7.32 0.95 -5.02
C PRO A 204 7.36 2.42 -5.40
N TYR A 205 6.74 3.27 -4.59
CA TYR A 205 6.69 4.71 -4.87
C TYR A 205 8.09 5.35 -4.98
N CYS A 206 9.09 4.78 -4.29
CA CYS A 206 10.47 5.26 -4.35
C CYS A 206 11.17 4.95 -5.70
N GLU A 207 10.60 4.05 -6.49
CA GLU A 207 11.07 3.71 -7.83
C GLU A 207 10.26 4.42 -8.93
N ARG A 208 9.15 5.07 -8.53
CA ARG A 208 8.31 5.87 -9.43
C ARG A 208 8.63 7.34 -9.26
N ASP A 209 8.77 8.04 -10.36
CA ASP A 209 8.91 9.48 -10.38
C ASP A 209 7.53 10.12 -10.18
N GLU A 210 7.30 10.72 -8.98
CA GLU A 210 5.99 11.27 -8.60
C GLU A 210 5.55 12.45 -9.49
N GLU A 211 6.49 13.26 -9.97
CA GLU A 211 6.18 14.48 -10.71
C GLU A 211 6.16 14.28 -12.21
N SER A 212 7.03 13.43 -12.75
CA SER A 212 7.20 13.18 -14.17
C SER A 212 6.73 11.80 -14.63
N GLY A 213 6.27 10.95 -13.72
CA GLY A 213 5.76 9.62 -14.05
C GLY A 213 4.59 9.66 -15.03
N PRO A 214 4.49 8.68 -15.93
CA PRO A 214 3.44 8.63 -16.93
C PRO A 214 2.05 8.54 -16.26
N ARG A 215 1.13 9.38 -16.72
CA ARG A 215 -0.24 9.43 -16.20
C ARG A 215 -1.20 8.71 -17.15
N ALA A 216 -2.30 8.23 -16.59
CA ALA A 216 -3.43 7.80 -17.39
C ALA A 216 -3.94 8.97 -18.24
N SER A 217 -4.33 8.69 -19.48
CA SER A 217 -4.83 9.73 -20.40
C SER A 217 -6.14 10.34 -19.91
N HIS A 218 -7.00 9.52 -19.30
CA HIS A 218 -8.26 9.93 -18.69
C HIS A 218 -8.68 8.95 -17.60
N ILE A 219 -9.71 9.29 -16.83
CA ILE A 219 -10.28 8.46 -15.76
C ILE A 219 -11.76 8.25 -16.02
N VAL A 220 -12.19 7.01 -16.05
CA VAL A 220 -13.61 6.66 -16.14
C VAL A 220 -14.15 6.44 -14.73
N TYR A 221 -15.20 7.17 -14.36
CA TYR A 221 -15.83 7.07 -13.05
C TYR A 221 -17.15 6.31 -13.15
N GLY A 222 -17.37 5.43 -12.21
CA GLY A 222 -18.65 4.72 -12.08
C GLY A 222 -18.46 3.22 -11.87
N ASP A 223 -19.59 2.57 -11.55
CA ASP A 223 -19.66 1.12 -11.36
C ASP A 223 -20.15 0.48 -12.67
N ALA A 224 -19.22 -0.12 -13.40
CA ALA A 224 -19.51 -0.79 -14.66
C ALA A 224 -18.64 -2.04 -14.81
N ALA A 225 -18.99 -2.92 -15.75
CA ALA A 225 -18.15 -4.04 -16.10
C ALA A 225 -16.82 -3.57 -16.68
N LEU A 226 -15.73 -4.25 -16.33
CA LEU A 226 -14.39 -3.87 -16.77
C LEU A 226 -14.25 -3.85 -18.29
N SER A 227 -14.94 -4.76 -19.00
CA SER A 227 -14.96 -4.77 -20.47
C SER A 227 -15.49 -3.45 -21.04
N GLY A 228 -16.62 -2.96 -20.53
CA GLY A 228 -17.16 -1.67 -20.95
C GLY A 228 -16.28 -0.48 -20.56
N LEU A 229 -15.59 -0.56 -19.41
CA LEU A 229 -14.63 0.46 -19.01
C LEU A 229 -13.40 0.50 -19.93
N ILE A 230 -12.96 -0.66 -20.41
CA ILE A 230 -11.84 -0.77 -21.38
C ILE A 230 -12.27 -0.27 -22.75
N GLU A 231 -13.50 -0.54 -23.17
CA GLU A 231 -14.03 -0.05 -24.46
C GLU A 231 -14.19 1.48 -24.49
N GLU A 232 -14.48 2.09 -23.33
CA GLU A 232 -14.59 3.55 -23.18
C GLU A 232 -13.20 4.22 -23.19
N TYR A 233 -12.13 3.46 -22.92
CA TYR A 233 -10.77 3.97 -22.84
C TYR A 233 -10.06 3.98 -24.18
#